data_ed8e527b1d2ec14f00eb213fdb1aa831
#
_entry.id   ed8e527b1d2ec14f00eb213fdb1aa831
#
_cell.length_a   1.000
_cell.length_b   1.000
_cell.length_c   1.000
_cell.angle_alpha   90.00
_cell.angle_beta   90.00
_cell.angle_gamma   90.00
#
_symmetry.space_group_name_H-M   'P 1'
#
loop_
_entity.id
_entity.type
_entity.pdbx_description
1 polymer ?
#
loop_
_entity_poly.entity_id
_entity_poly.type
_entity_poly.pdbx_seq_one_letter_code
_entity_poly.pdbx_strand_id
1 'polypeptide(L)' 'MSQAFVKEEDDQWLHEIPGTITALINYLTRENNGIRVYEKRKLIKNGIEIHVMSNGLSYSKDADGKWQISE' A
#
# COMPACT_ATOMS: atom_id res chain seq x y z
N MET A 1 -12.30 -4.10 -25.04
CA MET A 1 -12.08 -3.89 -24.38
C MET A 1 -11.42 -4.02 -23.81
N SER A 2 -11.10 -4.28 -23.84
CA SER A 2 -10.62 -4.41 -23.15
C SER A 2 -10.16 -3.79 -22.40
N GLN A 3 -10.66 -3.53 -22.09
CA GLN A 3 -10.42 -2.83 -21.19
C GLN A 3 -9.90 -3.42 -20.07
N ALA A 4 -9.75 -4.60 -19.98
CA ALA A 4 -9.33 -5.30 -18.81
C ALA A 4 -7.98 -4.90 -18.35
N PHE A 5 -7.10 -4.54 -19.19
CA PHE A 5 -5.84 -4.10 -18.70
C PHE A 5 -5.62 -2.65 -18.98
N VAL A 6 -6.69 -1.95 -19.26
CA VAL A 6 -6.62 -0.53 -19.32
C VAL A 6 -6.67 -0.03 -17.88
N LYS A 7 -5.67 0.70 -17.48
CA LYS A 7 -5.60 1.21 -16.14
C LYS A 7 -6.56 2.37 -16.01
N GLU A 8 -7.48 2.28 -15.06
CA GLU A 8 -8.40 3.36 -14.79
C GLU A 8 -7.64 4.53 -14.21
N GLU A 9 -8.17 5.72 -14.36
CA GLU A 9 -7.42 6.84 -13.84
C GLU A 9 -7.26 6.80 -12.34
N ASP A 10 -8.13 6.12 -11.62
CA ASP A 10 -7.97 6.00 -10.19
C ASP A 10 -7.22 4.72 -9.81
N ASP A 11 -6.81 3.91 -10.78
CA ASP A 11 -5.98 2.74 -10.52
C ASP A 11 -4.54 3.17 -10.46
N GLN A 12 -3.88 2.74 -9.42
CA GLN A 12 -2.48 3.09 -9.22
C GLN A 12 -1.69 1.87 -8.81
N TRP A 13 -0.42 1.88 -9.14
CA TRP A 13 0.49 0.88 -8.63
C TRP A 13 0.91 1.28 -7.23
N LEU A 14 1.26 0.30 -6.42
CA LEU A 14 1.67 0.57 -5.06
C LEU A 14 2.75 1.65 -4.98
N HIS A 15 3.73 1.57 -5.86
CA HIS A 15 4.84 2.52 -5.82
C HIS A 15 4.47 3.90 -6.37
N GLU A 16 3.26 4.06 -6.90
CA GLU A 16 2.82 5.36 -7.43
C GLU A 16 2.09 6.20 -6.41
N ILE A 17 1.63 5.61 -5.31
CA ILE A 17 0.87 6.37 -4.35
C ILE A 17 1.80 7.19 -3.47
N PRO A 18 1.28 8.29 -2.90
CA PRO A 18 2.12 9.09 -1.99
C PRO A 18 2.63 8.27 -0.81
N GLY A 19 3.76 8.68 -0.28
CA GLY A 19 4.43 7.95 0.79
C GLY A 19 3.85 8.20 2.17
N THR A 20 2.54 8.32 2.28
CA THR A 20 1.87 8.54 3.55
C THR A 20 1.03 7.34 3.91
N ILE A 21 0.79 7.17 5.21
CA ILE A 21 0.00 6.03 5.66
C ILE A 21 -1.45 6.17 5.20
N THR A 22 -1.97 7.39 5.15
CA THR A 22 -3.33 7.61 4.69
C THR A 22 -3.49 7.16 3.24
N ALA A 23 -2.52 7.50 2.39
CA ALA A 23 -2.57 7.09 1.00
C ALA A 23 -2.50 5.57 0.88
N LEU A 24 -1.66 4.94 1.71
CA LEU A 24 -1.55 3.49 1.69
C LEU A 24 -2.87 2.84 2.10
N ILE A 25 -3.49 3.34 3.16
CA ILE A 25 -4.75 2.78 3.64
C ILE A 25 -5.82 2.91 2.56
N ASN A 26 -5.90 4.07 1.92
CA ASN A 26 -6.91 4.28 0.88
C ASN A 26 -6.66 3.37 -0.31
N TYR A 27 -5.40 3.21 -0.70
CA TYR A 27 -5.05 2.33 -1.80
C TYR A 27 -5.44 0.89 -1.48
N LEU A 28 -5.06 0.42 -0.30
CA LEU A 28 -5.31 -0.97 0.06
C LEU A 28 -6.80 -1.26 0.24
N THR A 29 -7.54 -0.29 0.77
CA THR A 29 -8.98 -0.44 0.92
C THR A 29 -9.63 -0.58 -0.45
N ARG A 30 -9.21 0.22 -1.40
CA ARG A 30 -9.74 0.13 -2.75
C ARG A 30 -9.41 -1.20 -3.39
N GLU A 31 -8.17 -1.69 -3.19
CA GLU A 31 -7.75 -2.97 -3.73
C GLU A 31 -8.45 -4.12 -3.04
N ASN A 32 -9.00 -3.89 -1.86
CA ASN A 32 -9.68 -4.90 -1.08
C ASN A 32 -11.20 -4.78 -1.22
N ASN A 33 -11.64 -4.38 -2.41
CA ASN A 33 -13.07 -4.27 -2.75
C ASN A 33 -13.82 -3.31 -1.86
N GLY A 34 -13.14 -2.25 -1.39
CA GLY A 34 -13.78 -1.26 -0.55
C GLY A 34 -13.87 -1.63 0.91
N ILE A 35 -13.45 -2.84 1.27
CA ILE A 35 -13.41 -3.23 2.67
C ILE A 35 -12.20 -2.60 3.30
N ARG A 36 -12.42 -1.87 4.39
CA ARG A 36 -11.38 -1.06 4.97
C ARG A 36 -10.17 -1.88 5.41
N VAL A 37 -9.01 -1.43 4.98
CA VAL A 37 -7.73 -1.97 5.44
C VAL A 37 -7.14 -0.94 6.39
N TYR A 38 -6.60 -1.41 7.50
CA TYR A 38 -6.03 -0.51 8.49
C TYR A 38 -4.70 -1.07 8.97
N GLU A 39 -3.93 -0.23 9.63
CA GLU A 39 -2.64 -0.64 10.15
C GLU A 39 -2.85 -1.35 11.49
N LYS A 40 -2.43 -2.60 11.57
CA LYS A 40 -2.55 -3.36 12.81
C LYS A 40 -1.43 -3.02 13.77
N ARG A 41 -0.24 -2.80 13.25
CA ARG A 41 0.88 -2.38 14.10
C ARG A 41 2.03 -1.94 13.22
N LYS A 42 2.98 -1.28 13.84
CA LYS A 42 4.17 -0.80 13.16
C LYS A 42 5.38 -1.37 13.87
N LEU A 43 6.32 -1.86 13.09
CA LEU A 43 7.58 -2.40 13.59
C LEU A 43 8.71 -1.56 13.03
N ILE A 44 9.84 -1.57 13.74
CA ILE A 44 11.03 -0.91 13.23
C ILE A 44 12.11 -1.97 13.16
N LYS A 45 12.68 -2.15 11.98
CA LYS A 45 13.69 -3.15 11.76
C LYS A 45 14.81 -2.53 10.96
N ASN A 46 16.01 -2.52 11.53
CA ASN A 46 17.18 -1.90 10.89
C ASN A 46 16.92 -0.45 10.52
N GLY A 47 16.15 0.27 11.34
CA GLY A 47 15.84 1.65 11.09
C GLY A 47 14.73 1.89 10.09
N ILE A 48 14.11 0.82 9.59
CA ILE A 48 13.05 0.92 8.60
C ILE A 48 11.72 0.63 9.27
N GLU A 49 10.74 1.49 9.05
CA GLU A 49 9.40 1.29 9.59
C GLU A 49 8.66 0.30 8.71
N ILE A 50 8.11 -0.71 9.34
CA ILE A 50 7.33 -1.73 8.66
C ILE A 50 5.91 -1.66 9.19
N HIS A 51 4.96 -1.45 8.29
CA HIS A 51 3.55 -1.29 8.63
C HIS A 51 2.82 -2.59 8.35
N VAL A 52 2.38 -3.26 9.41
CA VAL A 52 1.64 -4.51 9.28
C VAL A 52 0.17 -4.17 9.15
N MET A 53 -0.41 -4.52 8.02
CA MET A 53 -1.77 -4.11 7.70
C MET A 53 -2.76 -5.25 7.92
N SER A 54 -4.04 -4.89 8.03
CA SER A 54 -5.08 -5.86 8.33
C SER A 54 -5.33 -6.87 7.22
N ASN A 55 -4.80 -6.58 6.01
CA ASN A 55 -4.94 -7.52 4.91
C ASN A 55 -3.93 -8.67 4.96
N GLY A 56 -3.12 -8.71 6.01
CA GLY A 56 -2.16 -9.80 6.18
C GLY A 56 -0.79 -9.54 5.59
N LEU A 57 -0.60 -8.38 4.99
CA LEU A 57 0.67 -8.04 4.38
C LEU A 57 1.33 -6.90 5.14
N SER A 58 2.64 -6.79 4.95
CA SER A 58 3.42 -5.73 5.58
C SER A 58 4.02 -4.86 4.49
N TYR A 59 4.13 -3.57 4.78
CA TYR A 59 4.61 -2.61 3.79
C TYR A 59 5.65 -1.71 4.42
N SER A 60 6.58 -1.25 3.59
CA SER A 60 7.59 -0.29 4.02
C SER A 60 7.87 0.61 2.83
N LYS A 61 8.66 1.66 3.06
CA LYS A 61 9.06 2.54 1.97
C LYS A 61 10.50 2.26 1.60
N ASP A 62 10.79 2.33 0.32
CA ASP A 62 12.16 2.12 -0.14
C ASP A 62 12.97 3.42 0.01
N ALA A 63 14.18 3.41 -0.52
CA ALA A 63 15.08 4.55 -0.38
C ALA A 63 14.53 5.81 -1.04
N ASP A 64 13.64 5.65 -2.01
CA ASP A 64 13.03 6.77 -2.69
C ASP A 64 11.74 7.21 -2.03
N GLY A 65 11.37 6.60 -0.92
CA GLY A 65 10.15 6.94 -0.22
C GLY A 65 8.90 6.34 -0.84
N LYS A 66 9.06 5.32 -1.66
CA LYS A 66 7.94 4.69 -2.33
C LYS A 66 7.56 3.41 -1.61
N TRP A 67 6.26 3.14 -1.59
CA TRP A 67 5.76 1.97 -0.89
C TRP A 67 6.15 0.68 -1.60
N GLN A 68 6.45 -0.33 -0.83
CA GLN A 68 6.76 -1.66 -1.34
C GLN A 68 6.29 -2.68 -0.31
N ILE A 69 6.10 -3.92 -0.75
CA ILE A 69 5.74 -4.99 0.16
C ILE A 69 7.01 -5.42 0.88
N SER A 70 6.91 -5.50 2.20
CA SER A 70 8.03 -5.89 3.04
C SER A 70 7.73 -7.25 3.66
N GLU A 71 8.67 -8.15 3.56
CA GLU A 71 8.48 -9.48 4.14
C GLU A 71 9.44 -9.76 5.24
#